data_5017326316cb9157477cbb5dbb7b9c89
#
_entry.id   5017326316cb9157477cbb5dbb7b9c89
#
_cell.length_a   1.000
_cell.length_b   1.000
_cell.length_c   1.000
_cell.angle_alpha   90.00
_cell.angle_beta   90.00
_cell.angle_gamma   90.00
#
_symmetry.space_group_name_H-M   'P 1'
#
loop_
_entity.id
_entity.type
_entity.pdbx_description
1 polymer ?
#
loop_
_entity_poly.entity_id
_entity_poly.type
_entity_poly.pdbx_seq_one_letter_code
_entity_poly.pdbx_strand_id
1 'polypeptide(L)'
;MNRLAPVPSAVVYDVNVLVTVAASGNSPFRSWPSPPPVSGNPSADCLGIIVDAAEFALWLSPQFTANVDRVLSDLFKWERPEVDAYLEAVVGAAEHSAGGVLAEVPRTVHDCPDHEDNLILDLAAEVGALILVSNDSDLLSMSPWRGTPIIEPTGFAAKVDAMRRHARRRR
;
A
#
# COMPACT_ATOMS: atom_id res chain seq x y z
N MET A 1 -24.17 20.35 14.31
CA MET A 1 -23.81 19.91 12.93
C MET A 1 -22.79 18.79 13.02
N ASN A 2 -23.22 17.56 12.78
CA ASN A 2 -22.32 16.42 12.72
C ASN A 2 -21.48 16.56 11.43
N ARG A 3 -20.23 16.98 11.54
CA ARG A 3 -19.31 16.85 10.40
C ARG A 3 -19.07 15.34 10.23
N LEU A 4 -19.66 14.77 9.18
CA LEU A 4 -19.28 13.43 8.76
C LEU A 4 -17.75 13.41 8.65
N ALA A 5 -17.13 12.40 9.24
CA ALA A 5 -15.69 12.20 9.07
C ALA A 5 -15.38 12.13 7.58
N PRO A 6 -14.30 12.74 7.11
CA PRO A 6 -13.94 12.66 5.70
C PRO A 6 -13.76 11.18 5.32
N VAL A 7 -14.30 10.79 4.18
CA VAL A 7 -14.11 9.45 3.63
C VAL A 7 -12.63 9.28 3.30
N PRO A 8 -11.96 8.24 3.79
CA PRO A 8 -10.56 8.00 3.46
C PRO A 8 -10.35 7.86 1.94
N SER A 9 -9.24 8.41 1.45
CA SER A 9 -8.88 8.29 0.04
C SER A 9 -8.32 6.90 -0.26
N ALA A 10 -8.80 6.25 -1.30
CA ALA A 10 -8.29 4.94 -1.71
C ALA A 10 -6.82 5.04 -2.15
N VAL A 11 -6.00 4.11 -1.67
CA VAL A 11 -4.62 3.92 -2.11
C VAL A 11 -4.36 2.44 -2.40
N VAL A 12 -3.46 2.20 -3.34
CA VAL A 12 -3.00 0.86 -3.68
C VAL A 12 -1.49 0.83 -3.54
N TYR A 13 -0.97 -0.20 -2.89
CA TYR A 13 0.47 -0.46 -2.79
C TYR A 13 0.84 -1.63 -3.68
N ASP A 14 1.94 -1.51 -4.38
CA ASP A 14 2.50 -2.61 -5.14
C ASP A 14 3.07 -3.69 -4.21
N VAL A 15 3.14 -4.93 -4.72
CA VAL A 15 3.68 -6.10 -4.01
C VAL A 15 5.07 -5.82 -3.44
N ASN A 16 5.94 -5.16 -4.23
CA ASN A 16 7.30 -4.86 -3.80
C ASN A 16 7.37 -3.96 -2.56
N VAL A 17 6.40 -3.09 -2.35
CA VAL A 17 6.34 -2.24 -1.14
C VAL A 17 6.16 -3.11 0.11
N LEU A 18 5.19 -4.03 0.08
CA LEU A 18 4.91 -4.91 1.23
C LEU A 18 6.00 -5.97 1.44
N VAL A 19 6.53 -6.53 0.36
CA VAL A 19 7.64 -7.50 0.44
C VAL A 19 8.90 -6.84 1.02
N THR A 20 9.19 -5.60 0.64
CA THR A 20 10.33 -4.85 1.20
C THR A 20 10.19 -4.65 2.71
N VAL A 21 8.99 -4.38 3.21
CA VAL A 21 8.72 -4.32 4.66
C VAL A 21 9.03 -5.65 5.33
N ALA A 22 8.54 -6.74 4.77
CA ALA A 22 8.74 -8.08 5.30
C ALA A 22 10.22 -8.47 5.33
N ALA A 23 10.95 -8.19 4.24
CA ALA A 23 12.35 -8.58 4.07
C ALA A 23 13.35 -7.75 4.86
N SER A 24 12.97 -6.58 5.37
CA SER A 24 13.92 -5.63 5.98
C SER A 24 14.43 -6.00 7.37
N GLY A 25 14.12 -7.17 7.90
CA GLY A 25 14.57 -7.64 9.21
C GLY A 25 13.95 -6.91 10.41
N ASN A 26 13.35 -5.76 10.18
CA ASN A 26 12.50 -5.06 11.12
C ASN A 26 11.06 -5.54 10.91
N SER A 27 10.80 -6.77 11.37
CA SER A 27 9.45 -7.33 11.29
C SER A 27 8.43 -6.33 11.83
N PRO A 28 7.42 -5.95 11.07
CA PRO A 28 6.35 -5.08 11.56
C PRO A 28 5.62 -5.65 12.77
N PHE A 29 5.77 -6.98 13.02
CA PHE A 29 5.23 -7.64 14.20
C PHE A 29 5.98 -7.34 15.49
N ARG A 30 7.20 -6.81 15.43
CA ARG A 30 8.03 -6.59 16.63
C ARG A 30 8.10 -5.14 17.06
N SER A 31 7.94 -4.21 16.14
CA SER A 31 7.87 -2.79 16.47
C SER A 31 7.35 -2.01 15.27
N TRP A 32 6.08 -1.70 15.24
CA TRP A 32 5.59 -0.64 14.37
C TRP A 32 6.27 0.65 14.79
N PRO A 33 7.04 1.30 13.90
CA PRO A 33 7.52 2.62 14.20
C PRO A 33 6.32 3.54 14.34
N SER A 34 6.13 4.05 15.52
CA SER A 34 5.08 5.03 15.79
C SER A 34 5.71 6.40 15.97
N PRO A 35 5.13 7.45 15.47
CA PRO A 35 4.30 7.62 14.28
C PRO A 35 5.15 7.81 13.02
N PRO A 36 4.64 7.52 11.81
CA PRO A 36 5.37 7.81 10.58
C PRO A 36 5.60 9.33 10.43
N PRO A 37 6.64 9.73 9.72
CA PRO A 37 7.65 9.02 8.95
C PRO A 37 9.02 9.11 9.61
N VAL A 38 9.56 8.07 10.20
CA VAL A 38 10.83 8.18 10.97
C VAL A 38 11.72 6.94 10.92
N SER A 39 11.32 5.89 10.21
CA SER A 39 12.01 4.60 10.38
C SER A 39 13.28 4.44 9.57
N GLY A 40 13.56 5.29 8.61
CA GLY A 40 14.60 5.05 7.60
C GLY A 40 14.25 3.91 6.62
N ASN A 41 13.04 3.34 6.72
CA ASN A 41 12.47 2.38 5.80
C ASN A 41 11.16 2.94 5.22
N PRO A 42 11.20 3.53 4.02
CA PRO A 42 10.03 4.16 3.41
C PRO A 42 8.84 3.23 3.19
N SER A 43 9.09 1.95 2.91
CA SER A 43 8.03 0.96 2.77
C SER A 43 7.32 0.68 4.09
N ALA A 44 8.07 0.59 5.20
CA ALA A 44 7.50 0.48 6.54
C ALA A 44 6.71 1.74 6.92
N ASP A 45 7.18 2.92 6.55
CA ASP A 45 6.46 4.17 6.75
C ASP A 45 5.11 4.17 6.02
N CYS A 46 5.04 3.62 4.82
CA CYS A 46 3.79 3.46 4.08
C CYS A 46 2.77 2.62 4.83
N LEU A 47 3.17 1.48 5.40
CA LEU A 47 2.28 0.67 6.24
C LEU A 47 1.90 1.40 7.53
N GLY A 48 2.85 2.06 8.18
CA GLY A 48 2.60 2.88 9.36
C GLY A 48 1.54 3.97 9.10
N ILE A 49 1.58 4.61 7.94
CA ILE A 49 0.58 5.60 7.52
C ILE A 49 -0.82 4.99 7.49
N ILE A 50 -0.97 3.79 6.96
CA ILE A 50 -2.26 3.10 6.88
C ILE A 50 -2.80 2.74 8.27
N VAL A 51 -1.94 2.27 9.16
CA VAL A 51 -2.34 1.86 10.52
C VAL A 51 -2.68 3.07 11.40
N ASP A 52 -1.95 4.16 11.25
CA ASP A 52 -2.01 5.32 12.15
C ASP A 52 -3.03 6.39 11.73
N ALA A 53 -3.51 6.33 10.49
CA ALA A 53 -4.21 7.45 9.90
C ALA A 53 -5.57 7.10 9.30
N ALA A 54 -6.53 7.98 9.53
CA ALA A 54 -7.83 7.93 8.89
C ALA A 54 -7.86 8.60 7.49
N GLU A 55 -6.70 9.04 6.96
CA GLU A 55 -6.67 9.76 5.68
C GLU A 55 -6.76 8.84 4.47
N PHE A 56 -6.29 7.60 4.60
CA PHE A 56 -6.18 6.67 3.48
C PHE A 56 -6.82 5.33 3.78
N ALA A 57 -7.44 4.74 2.77
CA ALA A 57 -7.98 3.38 2.76
C ALA A 57 -7.11 2.51 1.83
N LEU A 58 -6.41 1.53 2.39
CA LEU A 58 -5.61 0.60 1.62
C LEU A 58 -6.50 -0.48 1.00
N TRP A 59 -6.39 -0.64 -0.32
CA TRP A 59 -7.09 -1.68 -1.05
C TRP A 59 -6.14 -2.73 -1.57
N LEU A 60 -6.57 -3.98 -1.46
CA LEU A 60 -5.87 -5.18 -1.88
C LEU A 60 -6.79 -6.02 -2.80
N SER A 61 -6.22 -7.00 -3.48
CA SER A 61 -6.98 -8.00 -4.23
C SER A 61 -6.49 -9.41 -3.87
N PRO A 62 -7.26 -10.47 -4.18
CA PRO A 62 -6.81 -11.84 -3.98
C PRO A 62 -5.53 -12.17 -4.76
N GLN A 63 -5.38 -11.64 -5.98
CA GLN A 63 -4.18 -11.81 -6.78
C GLN A 63 -2.97 -11.14 -6.14
N PHE A 64 -3.18 -9.96 -5.56
CA PHE A 64 -2.15 -9.25 -4.85
C PHE A 64 -1.64 -10.04 -3.63
N THR A 65 -2.55 -10.52 -2.78
CA THR A 65 -2.17 -11.32 -1.60
C THR A 65 -1.49 -12.63 -2.00
N ALA A 66 -1.94 -13.27 -3.08
CA ALA A 66 -1.31 -14.47 -3.62
C ALA A 66 0.12 -14.19 -4.14
N ASN A 67 0.37 -13.03 -4.75
CA ASN A 67 1.70 -12.63 -5.20
C ASN A 67 2.64 -12.34 -4.02
N VAL A 68 2.17 -11.67 -2.98
CA VAL A 68 2.96 -11.47 -1.74
C VAL A 68 3.31 -12.81 -1.11
N ASP A 69 2.33 -13.72 -0.99
CA ASP A 69 2.53 -15.09 -0.50
C ASP A 69 3.65 -15.80 -1.28
N ARG A 70 3.51 -15.84 -2.60
CA ARG A 70 4.48 -16.49 -3.49
C ARG A 70 5.89 -15.92 -3.31
N VAL A 71 6.04 -14.61 -3.27
CA VAL A 71 7.35 -13.97 -3.12
C VAL A 71 7.97 -14.29 -1.75
N LEU A 72 7.21 -14.21 -0.68
CA LEU A 72 7.72 -14.52 0.66
C LEU A 72 8.09 -16.00 0.79
N SER A 73 7.26 -16.90 0.26
CA SER A 73 7.51 -18.35 0.32
C SER A 73 8.64 -18.78 -0.61
N ASP A 74 8.61 -18.36 -1.87
CA ASP A 74 9.50 -18.87 -2.92
C ASP A 74 10.86 -18.18 -2.95
N LEU A 75 10.91 -16.86 -2.76
CA LEU A 75 12.15 -16.09 -2.83
C LEU A 75 12.79 -15.90 -1.45
N PHE A 76 12.01 -15.56 -0.44
CA PHE A 76 12.52 -15.31 0.89
C PHE A 76 12.50 -16.55 1.79
N LYS A 77 11.92 -17.67 1.33
CA LYS A 77 11.87 -18.95 2.05
C LYS A 77 11.27 -18.86 3.45
N TRP A 78 10.26 -17.97 3.60
CA TRP A 78 9.51 -17.88 4.84
C TRP A 78 8.67 -19.14 5.07
N GLU A 79 8.59 -19.57 6.31
CA GLU A 79 7.74 -20.67 6.71
C GLU A 79 6.25 -20.28 6.65
N ARG A 80 5.38 -21.27 6.35
CA ARG A 80 3.95 -21.02 6.19
C ARG A 80 3.31 -20.19 7.31
N PRO A 81 3.55 -20.49 8.61
CA PRO A 81 2.97 -19.69 9.70
C PRO A 81 3.40 -18.22 9.70
N GLU A 82 4.62 -17.93 9.25
CA GLU A 82 5.13 -16.55 9.15
C GLU A 82 4.44 -15.79 8.02
N VAL A 83 4.28 -16.44 6.86
CA VAL A 83 3.57 -15.86 5.70
C VAL A 83 2.12 -15.57 6.06
N ASP A 84 1.43 -16.55 6.67
CA ASP A 84 0.03 -16.42 7.06
C ASP A 84 -0.16 -15.27 8.06
N ALA A 85 0.69 -15.18 9.08
CA ALA A 85 0.62 -14.12 10.08
C ALA A 85 0.89 -12.74 9.47
N TYR A 86 1.82 -12.64 8.51
CA TYR A 86 2.10 -11.39 7.82
C TYR A 86 0.92 -10.94 6.95
N LEU A 87 0.37 -11.85 6.15
CA LEU A 87 -0.79 -11.56 5.31
C LEU A 87 -2.01 -11.16 6.13
N GLU A 88 -2.27 -11.85 7.24
CA GLU A 88 -3.34 -11.50 8.18
C GLU A 88 -3.17 -10.08 8.72
N ALA A 89 -1.94 -9.70 9.10
CA ALA A 89 -1.67 -8.36 9.58
C ALA A 89 -1.86 -7.29 8.49
N VAL A 90 -1.43 -7.55 7.26
CA VAL A 90 -1.60 -6.63 6.13
C VAL A 90 -3.08 -6.46 5.78
N VAL A 91 -3.84 -7.54 5.70
CA VAL A 91 -5.29 -7.50 5.46
C VAL A 91 -6.00 -6.78 6.60
N GLY A 92 -5.65 -7.08 7.85
CA GLY A 92 -6.19 -6.38 9.01
C GLY A 92 -5.91 -4.88 9.01
N ALA A 93 -4.72 -4.46 8.59
CA ALA A 93 -4.38 -3.04 8.42
C ALA A 93 -5.23 -2.39 7.32
N ALA A 94 -5.44 -3.07 6.20
CA ALA A 94 -6.29 -2.59 5.11
C ALA A 94 -7.74 -2.39 5.59
N GLU A 95 -8.32 -3.38 6.25
CA GLU A 95 -9.68 -3.32 6.80
C GLU A 95 -9.82 -2.23 7.87
N HIS A 96 -8.83 -2.10 8.76
CA HIS A 96 -8.80 -1.03 9.76
C HIS A 96 -8.79 0.37 9.12
N SER A 97 -8.16 0.52 7.99
CA SER A 97 -8.11 1.78 7.23
C SER A 97 -9.39 2.12 6.48
N ALA A 98 -10.44 1.32 6.59
CA ALA A 98 -11.67 1.37 5.80
C ALA A 98 -11.50 0.98 4.32
N GLY A 99 -10.41 0.27 3.99
CA GLY A 99 -10.19 -0.45 2.74
C GLY A 99 -10.52 -1.93 2.90
N GLY A 100 -9.64 -2.78 2.42
CA GLY A 100 -9.77 -4.23 2.55
C GLY A 100 -9.41 -4.97 1.27
N VAL A 101 -9.89 -6.21 1.13
CA VAL A 101 -9.68 -7.03 -0.06
C VAL A 101 -10.90 -6.92 -0.96
N LEU A 102 -10.71 -6.35 -2.16
CA LEU A 102 -11.74 -6.34 -3.20
C LEU A 102 -11.72 -7.70 -3.91
N ALA A 103 -12.75 -8.51 -3.68
CA ALA A 103 -12.80 -9.91 -4.11
C ALA A 103 -12.80 -10.07 -5.64
N GLU A 104 -13.48 -9.18 -6.35
CA GLU A 104 -13.61 -9.22 -7.80
C GLU A 104 -13.06 -7.94 -8.42
N VAL A 105 -11.95 -8.06 -9.13
CA VAL A 105 -11.32 -6.98 -9.87
C VAL A 105 -11.38 -7.33 -11.35
N PRO A 106 -11.95 -6.46 -12.21
CA PRO A 106 -11.93 -6.66 -13.66
C PRO A 106 -10.49 -6.77 -14.18
N ARG A 107 -10.28 -7.58 -15.23
CA ARG A 107 -8.98 -7.73 -15.90
C ARG A 107 -9.05 -7.07 -17.26
N THR A 108 -8.93 -5.76 -17.27
CA THR A 108 -9.11 -4.93 -18.47
C THR A 108 -7.87 -4.14 -18.87
N VAL A 109 -6.91 -3.99 -17.96
CA VAL A 109 -5.69 -3.23 -18.21
C VAL A 109 -4.63 -4.12 -18.87
N HIS A 110 -4.04 -3.59 -19.94
CA HIS A 110 -2.96 -4.20 -20.71
C HIS A 110 -1.88 -3.15 -21.06
N ASP A 111 -1.77 -2.11 -20.28
CA ASP A 111 -0.93 -0.95 -20.58
C ASP A 111 0.54 -1.18 -20.20
N CYS A 112 0.80 -2.12 -19.28
CA CYS A 112 2.13 -2.52 -18.86
C CYS A 112 2.55 -3.84 -19.52
N PRO A 113 3.82 -4.01 -19.91
CA PRO A 113 4.32 -5.30 -20.41
C PRO A 113 4.24 -6.43 -19.39
N ASP A 114 4.40 -6.12 -18.10
CA ASP A 114 4.24 -7.10 -17.04
C ASP A 114 2.76 -7.33 -16.69
N HIS A 115 2.38 -8.60 -16.67
CA HIS A 115 1.00 -8.98 -16.37
C HIS A 115 0.62 -8.70 -14.89
N GLU A 116 1.55 -8.89 -13.97
CA GLU A 116 1.28 -8.64 -12.54
C GLU A 116 1.05 -7.15 -12.28
N ASP A 117 1.78 -6.28 -12.98
CA ASP A 117 1.57 -4.83 -12.91
C ASP A 117 0.20 -4.41 -13.43
N ASN A 118 -0.27 -5.04 -14.52
CA ASN A 118 -1.62 -4.77 -15.01
C ASN A 118 -2.71 -5.13 -14.00
N LEU A 119 -2.53 -6.18 -13.19
CA LEU A 119 -3.48 -6.54 -12.13
C LEU A 119 -3.54 -5.47 -11.02
N ILE A 120 -2.41 -4.83 -10.72
CA ILE A 120 -2.36 -3.73 -9.76
C ILE A 120 -3.02 -2.47 -10.32
N LEU A 121 -2.80 -2.19 -11.60
CA LEU A 121 -3.46 -1.08 -12.31
C LEU A 121 -4.98 -1.29 -12.40
N ASP A 122 -5.44 -2.52 -12.65
CA ASP A 122 -6.87 -2.86 -12.61
C ASP A 122 -7.49 -2.58 -11.23
N LEU A 123 -6.81 -2.99 -10.17
CA LEU A 123 -7.26 -2.69 -8.81
C LEU A 123 -7.31 -1.18 -8.56
N ALA A 124 -6.26 -0.45 -8.93
CA ALA A 124 -6.19 1.00 -8.76
C ALA A 124 -7.33 1.73 -9.51
N ALA A 125 -7.65 1.28 -10.72
CA ALA A 125 -8.76 1.82 -11.50
C ALA A 125 -10.12 1.53 -10.84
N GLU A 126 -10.32 0.28 -10.39
CA GLU A 126 -11.61 -0.15 -9.82
C GLU A 126 -11.95 0.57 -8.52
N VAL A 127 -10.95 0.76 -7.64
CA VAL A 127 -11.17 1.47 -6.37
C VAL A 127 -11.08 2.99 -6.50
N GLY A 128 -10.78 3.51 -7.68
CA GLY A 128 -10.56 4.95 -7.88
C GLY A 128 -9.40 5.46 -7.03
N ALA A 129 -8.26 4.76 -7.06
CA ALA A 129 -7.12 5.09 -6.22
C ALA A 129 -6.63 6.53 -6.44
N LEU A 130 -6.48 7.26 -5.36
CA LEU A 130 -5.88 8.59 -5.37
C LEU A 130 -4.39 8.53 -5.72
N ILE A 131 -3.71 7.48 -5.25
CA ILE A 131 -2.28 7.25 -5.43
C ILE A 131 -2.03 5.75 -5.50
N LEU A 132 -1.12 5.35 -6.39
CA LEU A 132 -0.49 4.03 -6.41
C LEU A 132 0.95 4.20 -5.95
N VAL A 133 1.38 3.37 -5.01
CA VAL A 133 2.74 3.40 -4.46
C VAL A 133 3.51 2.17 -4.94
N SER A 134 4.63 2.39 -5.59
CA SER A 134 5.49 1.34 -6.15
C SER A 134 6.96 1.74 -6.16
N ASN A 135 7.86 0.76 -6.09
CA ASN A 135 9.28 0.90 -6.41
C ASN A 135 9.62 0.42 -7.82
N ASP A 136 8.64 -0.11 -8.56
CA ASP A 136 8.86 -0.65 -9.89
C ASP A 136 9.05 0.47 -10.91
N SER A 137 10.14 0.38 -11.70
CA SER A 137 10.49 1.39 -12.68
C SER A 137 9.50 1.47 -13.84
N ASP A 138 8.90 0.34 -14.22
CA ASP A 138 7.96 0.29 -15.33
C ASP A 138 6.66 0.98 -14.94
N LEU A 139 6.14 0.70 -13.73
CA LEU A 139 5.00 1.41 -13.18
C LEU A 139 5.28 2.90 -12.98
N LEU A 140 6.42 3.25 -12.38
CA LEU A 140 6.80 4.64 -12.13
C LEU A 140 6.91 5.45 -13.43
N SER A 141 7.39 4.83 -14.51
CA SER A 141 7.50 5.48 -15.83
C SER A 141 6.16 5.84 -16.45
N MET A 142 5.07 5.18 -16.03
CA MET A 142 3.71 5.42 -16.51
C MET A 142 3.01 6.58 -15.77
N SER A 143 3.63 7.14 -14.74
CA SER A 143 3.01 8.19 -13.89
C SER A 143 2.85 9.53 -14.62
N PRO A 144 1.67 10.20 -14.59
CA PRO A 144 0.43 9.69 -14.01
C PRO A 144 -0.28 8.72 -14.96
N TRP A 145 -0.71 7.58 -14.46
CA TRP A 145 -1.48 6.63 -15.24
C TRP A 145 -2.98 6.93 -15.12
N ARG A 146 -3.62 7.25 -16.23
CA ARG A 146 -5.05 7.63 -16.28
C ARG A 146 -5.44 8.68 -15.21
N GLY A 147 -4.52 9.59 -14.90
CA GLY A 147 -4.70 10.63 -13.88
C GLY A 147 -4.32 10.23 -12.46
N THR A 148 -4.04 8.95 -12.20
CA THR A 148 -3.56 8.47 -10.90
C THR A 148 -2.04 8.57 -10.84
N PRO A 149 -1.46 9.37 -9.92
CA PRO A 149 -0.01 9.39 -9.73
C PRO A 149 0.49 8.05 -9.22
N ILE A 150 1.62 7.60 -9.80
CA ILE A 150 2.37 6.45 -9.32
C ILE A 150 3.66 7.00 -8.73
N ILE A 151 3.91 6.77 -7.46
CA ILE A 151 5.01 7.38 -6.72
C ILE A 151 5.74 6.36 -5.84
N GLU A 152 7.01 6.64 -5.58
CA GLU A 152 7.82 5.82 -4.68
C GLU A 152 7.36 5.96 -3.22
N PRO A 153 7.61 4.94 -2.36
CA PRO A 153 7.31 5.00 -0.92
C PRO A 153 7.85 6.25 -0.23
N THR A 154 9.09 6.66 -0.54
CA THR A 154 9.69 7.89 0.00
C THR A 154 8.88 9.13 -0.36
N GLY A 155 8.44 9.22 -1.62
CA GLY A 155 7.62 10.33 -2.09
C GLY A 155 6.25 10.37 -1.44
N PHE A 156 5.62 9.19 -1.25
CA PHE A 156 4.35 9.08 -0.56
C PHE A 156 4.44 9.52 0.90
N ALA A 157 5.42 8.99 1.65
CA ALA A 157 5.65 9.36 3.04
C ALA A 157 5.90 10.85 3.21
N ALA A 158 6.71 11.45 2.33
CA ALA A 158 6.98 12.89 2.35
C ALA A 158 5.73 13.75 2.09
N LYS A 159 4.87 13.32 1.15
CA LYS A 159 3.60 14.01 0.87
C LYS A 159 2.67 13.98 2.08
N VAL A 160 2.52 12.82 2.71
CA VAL A 160 1.67 12.65 3.89
C VAL A 160 2.17 13.51 5.06
N ASP A 161 3.47 13.51 5.30
CA ASP A 161 4.06 14.34 6.35
C ASP A 161 3.84 15.84 6.09
N ALA A 162 3.99 16.30 4.85
CA ALA A 162 3.71 17.68 4.47
C ALA A 162 2.24 18.06 4.70
N MET A 163 1.30 17.17 4.32
CA MET A 163 -0.14 17.37 4.55
C MET A 163 -0.45 17.49 6.03
N ARG A 164 0.11 16.62 6.87
CA ARG A 164 -0.11 16.62 8.32
C ARG A 164 0.46 17.86 9.00
N ARG A 165 1.67 18.30 8.59
CA ARG A 165 2.24 19.58 9.08
C ARG A 165 1.36 20.77 8.71
N HIS A 166 0.83 20.81 7.49
CA HIS A 166 -0.04 21.88 7.05
C HIS A 166 -1.37 21.91 7.84
N ALA A 167 -1.97 20.76 8.08
CA ALA A 167 -3.19 20.66 8.87
C ALA A 167 -3.00 21.11 10.33
N ARG A 168 -1.84 20.81 10.94
CA ARG A 168 -1.52 21.25 12.31
C ARG A 168 -1.34 22.77 12.42
N ARG A 169 -0.84 23.43 11.37
CA ARG A 169 -0.65 24.91 11.36
C ARG A 169 -1.94 25.70 11.22
N ARG A 170 -3.03 25.05 10.79
CA ARG A 170 -4.34 25.68 10.60
C ARG A 170 -5.28 25.51 11.80
N ARG A 171 -4.87 24.81 12.83
CA ARG A 171 -5.57 24.65 14.11
C ARG A 171 -4.98 25.57 15.16
#